data_54dc9b4341030c0309c6bd46b54edfb7
#
_entry.id   54dc9b4341030c0309c6bd46b54edfb7
#
_cell.length_a   1.000
_cell.length_b   1.000
_cell.length_c   1.000
_cell.angle_alpha   90.00
_cell.angle_beta   90.00
_cell.angle_gamma   90.00
#
_symmetry.space_group_name_H-M   'P 1'
#
loop_
_entity.id
_entity.type
_entity.pdbx_description
1 polymer ?
#
loop_
_entity_poly.entity_id
_entity_poly.type
_entity_poly.pdbx_seq_one_letter_code
_entity_poly.pdbx_strand_id
1 'polypeptide(L)'
;MMRLRRAVFAASLVSALLAGGSRLPAAAAQASGARALAACTEKAGAEVFHEGGVPLLDWKENLEFDGRGTLWVAHLTKNRVEGYAPDGTLKASVPVSGPGGIRRGPDGMMYVNYGVNPLSSWATGGGIVRFDPTAAAPKAETFVDGLSGVNGLVIDSVGNLYVSRELATGILKIRPDGTKDEKWTRAADVFGTNGLEIVGDQLYASVITDTASPVVRVPLNDPAARTTVVELSPNPLKTKVLDDLTAFEGTLVVASFRDGELLQVDPATGRSCVLVSGLRMPTSVRVPRGFGDHDGRRELFVSEASGRVVKVTVG
;
A
#
# COMPACT_ATOMS: atom_id res chain seq x y z
N MET A 1 34.21 -18.75 21.80
CA MET A 1 34.55 -17.48 21.17
C MET A 1 33.74 -17.32 19.89
N MET A 2 32.45 -16.88 20.02
CA MET A 2 31.61 -16.54 18.85
C MET A 2 30.36 -15.78 19.32
N ARG A 3 30.56 -14.57 19.83
CA ARG A 3 29.46 -13.64 20.16
C ARG A 3 30.00 -12.22 20.03
N LEU A 4 30.07 -11.69 18.82
CA LEU A 4 30.12 -10.20 18.58
C LEU A 4 30.03 -9.91 17.07
N ARG A 5 28.88 -10.11 16.45
CA ARG A 5 28.60 -9.61 15.09
C ARG A 5 27.08 -9.38 14.84
N ARG A 6 26.36 -8.85 15.84
CA ARG A 6 24.90 -8.59 15.69
C ARG A 6 24.46 -7.16 15.98
N ALA A 7 25.35 -6.18 15.96
CA ALA A 7 24.99 -4.82 16.36
C ALA A 7 25.29 -3.71 15.33
N VAL A 8 25.43 -4.00 14.04
CA VAL A 8 25.82 -2.97 13.05
C VAL A 8 24.85 -2.86 11.87
N PHE A 9 23.69 -3.54 11.87
CA PHE A 9 22.82 -3.58 10.68
C PHE A 9 21.56 -2.67 10.73
N ALA A 10 21.32 -1.96 11.80
CA ALA A 10 20.12 -1.11 11.90
C ALA A 10 20.26 0.29 11.26
N ALA A 11 21.46 0.70 10.83
CA ALA A 11 21.69 2.02 10.22
C ALA A 11 21.87 1.97 8.70
N SER A 12 21.80 0.80 8.06
CA SER A 12 22.17 0.60 6.65
C SER A 12 20.98 0.40 5.69
N LEU A 13 19.75 0.43 6.16
CA LEU A 13 18.56 0.22 5.29
C LEU A 13 18.32 1.34 4.29
N VAL A 14 19.00 2.46 4.41
CA VAL A 14 18.95 3.56 3.42
C VAL A 14 20.02 3.40 2.33
N SER A 15 21.05 2.55 2.53
CA SER A 15 22.20 2.46 1.63
C SER A 15 22.31 1.17 0.80
N ALA A 16 21.51 0.14 1.05
CA ALA A 16 21.60 -1.17 0.39
C ALA A 16 20.75 -1.34 -0.88
N LEU A 17 20.15 -0.27 -1.39
CA LEU A 17 19.31 -0.25 -2.59
C LEU A 17 20.09 -0.20 -3.93
N LEU A 18 21.37 -0.54 -3.94
CA LEU A 18 22.25 -0.28 -5.10
C LEU A 18 22.67 -1.51 -5.91
N ALA A 19 22.12 -2.69 -5.74
CA ALA A 19 22.56 -3.82 -6.57
C ALA A 19 21.42 -4.80 -6.92
N GLY A 20 21.05 -4.86 -8.19
CA GLY A 20 20.51 -6.05 -8.83
C GLY A 20 19.03 -6.07 -9.18
N GLY A 21 18.47 -5.01 -9.73
CA GLY A 21 17.15 -5.08 -10.38
C GLY A 21 17.28 -5.55 -11.84
N SER A 22 16.73 -6.71 -12.19
CA SER A 22 16.49 -7.08 -13.58
C SER A 22 15.45 -6.13 -14.17
N ARG A 23 15.89 -5.29 -15.12
CA ARG A 23 15.01 -4.33 -15.80
C ARG A 23 13.98 -5.06 -16.65
N LEU A 24 12.72 -4.78 -16.42
CA LEU A 24 11.64 -5.15 -17.32
C LEU A 24 11.77 -4.36 -18.63
N PRO A 25 11.42 -4.94 -19.80
CA PRO A 25 11.40 -4.17 -21.03
C PRO A 25 10.34 -3.07 -20.93
N ALA A 26 10.80 -1.82 -20.97
CA ALA A 26 9.93 -0.65 -21.03
C ALA A 26 9.23 -0.61 -22.39
N ALA A 27 7.91 -0.59 -22.39
CA ALA A 27 7.16 -0.06 -23.53
C ALA A 27 7.56 1.41 -23.67
N ALA A 28 8.13 1.80 -24.81
CA ALA A 28 8.80 3.05 -25.13
C ALA A 28 8.44 4.24 -24.22
N ALA A 29 9.10 4.34 -23.08
CA ALA A 29 9.08 5.53 -22.26
C ALA A 29 9.91 6.59 -22.98
N GLN A 30 9.28 7.70 -23.34
CA GLN A 30 10.00 8.85 -23.86
C GLN A 30 11.00 9.29 -22.81
N ALA A 31 12.28 9.31 -23.18
CA ALA A 31 13.35 9.83 -22.33
C ALA A 31 13.10 11.33 -22.08
N SER A 32 12.33 11.64 -21.02
CA SER A 32 12.19 12.99 -20.51
C SER A 32 13.38 13.27 -19.58
N GLY A 33 14.18 14.26 -19.90
CA GLY A 33 15.27 14.72 -19.04
C GLY A 33 14.79 14.92 -17.60
N ALA A 34 15.69 14.74 -16.63
CA ALA A 34 15.49 14.69 -15.18
C ALA A 34 14.77 15.94 -14.58
N ARG A 35 13.52 16.15 -14.95
CA ARG A 35 12.67 17.24 -14.45
C ARG A 35 11.77 16.71 -13.33
N ALA A 36 11.71 17.45 -12.21
CA ALA A 36 10.75 17.16 -11.15
C ALA A 36 9.32 17.10 -11.72
N LEU A 37 8.47 16.25 -11.16
CA LEU A 37 7.07 16.19 -11.55
C LEU A 37 6.41 17.54 -11.31
N ALA A 38 5.61 18.00 -12.27
CA ALA A 38 4.82 19.21 -12.12
C ALA A 38 3.66 18.96 -11.14
N ALA A 39 3.16 20.03 -10.51
CA ALA A 39 1.87 19.96 -9.81
C ALA A 39 0.74 19.64 -10.80
N CYS A 40 -0.28 18.91 -10.33
CA CYS A 40 -1.49 18.68 -11.11
C CYS A 40 -2.23 20.01 -11.36
N THR A 41 -3.04 20.05 -12.40
CA THR A 41 -3.89 21.24 -12.69
C THR A 41 -5.02 21.39 -11.68
N GLU A 42 -5.54 20.28 -11.19
CA GLU A 42 -6.51 20.24 -10.10
C GLU A 42 -5.85 20.63 -8.78
N LYS A 43 -6.52 21.44 -7.99
CA LYS A 43 -6.03 21.83 -6.68
C LYS A 43 -6.49 20.80 -5.65
N ALA A 44 -5.58 20.39 -4.79
CA ALA A 44 -5.92 19.55 -3.65
C ALA A 44 -5.48 20.22 -2.35
N GLY A 45 -6.33 20.13 -1.33
CA GLY A 45 -6.06 20.57 0.03
C GLY A 45 -6.00 19.39 0.98
N ALA A 46 -5.17 19.47 2.02
CA ALA A 46 -5.04 18.44 3.03
C ALA A 46 -5.38 18.99 4.41
N GLU A 47 -6.17 18.26 5.18
CA GLU A 47 -6.48 18.56 6.58
C GLU A 47 -6.37 17.31 7.45
N VAL A 48 -6.00 17.47 8.71
CA VAL A 48 -5.87 16.34 9.64
C VAL A 48 -7.25 15.87 10.05
N PHE A 49 -7.57 14.60 9.75
CA PHE A 49 -8.79 13.92 10.19
C PHE A 49 -8.62 13.35 11.62
N HIS A 50 -7.46 12.72 11.86
CA HIS A 50 -7.12 12.17 13.17
C HIS A 50 -5.66 12.48 13.50
N GLU A 51 -5.42 13.04 14.66
CA GLU A 51 -4.06 13.39 15.09
C GLU A 51 -3.21 12.16 15.36
N GLY A 52 -1.91 12.31 15.18
CA GLY A 52 -0.92 11.30 15.47
C GLY A 52 -0.20 11.53 16.80
N GLY A 53 0.56 10.53 17.18
CA GLY A 53 1.49 10.60 18.31
C GLY A 53 2.92 10.94 17.86
N VAL A 54 3.89 10.19 18.40
CA VAL A 54 5.30 10.34 18.04
C VAL A 54 5.56 9.67 16.69
N PRO A 55 6.08 10.37 15.67
CA PRO A 55 6.40 9.79 14.37
C PRO A 55 7.23 8.51 14.49
N LEU A 56 6.95 7.51 13.65
CA LEU A 56 7.50 6.16 13.62
C LEU A 56 7.16 5.27 14.85
N LEU A 57 6.81 5.85 16.00
CA LEU A 57 6.31 5.08 17.16
C LEU A 57 4.77 4.96 17.16
N ASP A 58 4.10 5.79 16.35
CA ASP A 58 2.64 5.80 16.15
C ASP A 58 2.29 5.48 14.67
N TRP A 59 3.01 4.56 14.05
CA TRP A 59 2.93 4.28 12.62
C TRP A 59 1.58 3.67 12.22
N LYS A 60 0.81 4.40 11.41
CA LYS A 60 -0.38 3.91 10.72
C LYS A 60 0.01 3.50 9.30
N GLU A 61 -0.10 2.20 9.01
CA GLU A 61 0.45 1.60 7.78
C GLU A 61 -0.55 1.63 6.63
N ASN A 62 -1.80 1.26 6.90
CA ASN A 62 -2.80 1.15 5.85
C ASN A 62 -4.18 1.49 6.38
N LEU A 63 -5.13 1.75 5.49
CA LEU A 63 -6.51 2.06 5.85
C LEU A 63 -7.50 1.53 4.83
N GLU A 64 -8.74 1.26 5.26
CA GLU A 64 -9.83 0.80 4.39
C GLU A 64 -11.19 1.14 4.99
N PHE A 65 -12.17 1.44 4.14
CA PHE A 65 -13.55 1.69 4.54
C PHE A 65 -14.39 0.41 4.47
N ASP A 66 -15.17 0.14 5.52
CA ASP A 66 -16.09 -1.01 5.53
C ASP A 66 -17.36 -0.79 4.70
N GLY A 67 -17.56 0.43 4.19
CA GLY A 67 -18.75 0.81 3.44
C GLY A 67 -20.01 0.94 4.32
N ARG A 68 -19.85 0.96 5.65
CA ARG A 68 -20.94 0.98 6.66
C ARG A 68 -20.70 2.01 7.76
N GLY A 69 -19.87 3.03 7.49
CA GLY A 69 -19.61 4.14 8.39
C GLY A 69 -18.42 3.94 9.31
N THR A 70 -17.50 3.04 8.98
CA THR A 70 -16.24 2.90 9.74
C THR A 70 -15.03 2.93 8.82
N LEU A 71 -14.05 3.74 9.18
CA LEU A 71 -12.70 3.73 8.64
C LEU A 71 -11.82 2.85 9.52
N TRP A 72 -11.32 1.75 8.97
CA TRP A 72 -10.40 0.84 9.64
C TRP A 72 -8.96 1.19 9.28
N VAL A 73 -8.11 1.34 10.29
CA VAL A 73 -6.71 1.76 10.16
C VAL A 73 -5.79 0.72 10.77
N ALA A 74 -4.86 0.19 10.00
CA ALA A 74 -3.82 -0.72 10.46
C ALA A 74 -2.75 0.06 11.23
N HIS A 75 -2.75 -0.05 12.56
CA HIS A 75 -1.81 0.62 13.44
C HIS A 75 -0.61 -0.28 13.73
N LEU A 76 0.36 -0.25 12.82
CA LEU A 76 1.50 -1.18 12.76
C LEU A 76 2.23 -1.30 14.11
N THR A 77 2.68 -0.19 14.65
CA THR A 77 3.52 -0.18 15.86
C THR A 77 2.75 -0.44 17.16
N LYS A 78 1.41 -0.32 17.13
CA LYS A 78 0.55 -0.67 18.28
C LYS A 78 -0.08 -2.05 18.18
N ASN A 79 0.25 -2.83 17.14
CA ASN A 79 -0.22 -4.20 16.95
C ASN A 79 -1.74 -4.32 17.01
N ARG A 80 -2.46 -3.46 16.29
CA ARG A 80 -3.92 -3.48 16.24
C ARG A 80 -4.47 -2.78 15.01
N VAL A 81 -5.70 -3.09 14.67
CA VAL A 81 -6.52 -2.36 13.71
C VAL A 81 -7.55 -1.55 14.49
N GLU A 82 -7.65 -0.26 14.19
CA GLU A 82 -8.54 0.68 14.84
C GLU A 82 -9.67 1.11 13.90
N GLY A 83 -10.93 1.07 14.38
CA GLY A 83 -12.10 1.52 13.62
C GLY A 83 -12.57 2.89 14.09
N TYR A 84 -12.65 3.86 13.18
CA TYR A 84 -13.05 5.24 13.46
C TYR A 84 -14.39 5.57 12.81
N ALA A 85 -15.23 6.33 13.52
CA ALA A 85 -16.44 6.94 12.98
C ALA A 85 -16.09 8.15 12.07
N PRO A 86 -17.06 8.69 11.28
CA PRO A 86 -16.84 9.86 10.42
C PRO A 86 -16.43 11.13 11.17
N ASP A 87 -16.73 11.22 12.45
CA ASP A 87 -16.30 12.33 13.33
C ASP A 87 -14.91 12.12 13.97
N GLY A 88 -14.20 11.04 13.58
CA GLY A 88 -12.89 10.69 14.11
C GLY A 88 -12.89 9.95 15.44
N THR A 89 -14.08 9.64 16.01
CA THR A 89 -14.19 8.88 17.28
C THR A 89 -13.78 7.42 17.09
N LEU A 90 -12.97 6.88 17.99
CA LEU A 90 -12.61 5.45 18.02
C LEU A 90 -13.84 4.61 18.42
N LYS A 91 -14.27 3.70 17.54
CA LYS A 91 -15.41 2.79 17.75
C LYS A 91 -14.99 1.39 18.20
N ALA A 92 -13.88 0.90 17.63
CA ALA A 92 -13.44 -0.47 17.86
C ALA A 92 -11.92 -0.59 17.75
N SER A 93 -11.38 -1.62 18.36
CA SER A 93 -9.95 -1.98 18.26
C SER A 93 -9.82 -3.50 18.21
N VAL A 94 -9.14 -4.01 17.19
CA VAL A 94 -8.92 -5.44 16.94
C VAL A 94 -7.43 -5.73 17.08
N PRO A 95 -6.97 -6.54 18.01
CA PRO A 95 -5.56 -6.92 18.13
C PRO A 95 -5.11 -7.70 16.89
N VAL A 96 -4.06 -7.23 16.22
CA VAL A 96 -3.40 -7.86 15.08
C VAL A 96 -1.91 -7.55 15.18
N SER A 97 -1.06 -8.55 15.20
CA SER A 97 0.40 -8.36 15.34
C SER A 97 1.00 -7.82 14.04
N GLY A 98 1.59 -6.63 14.08
CA GLY A 98 2.20 -5.99 12.92
C GLY A 98 1.25 -5.90 11.71
N PRO A 99 0.08 -5.23 11.83
CA PRO A 99 -0.88 -5.15 10.73
C PRO A 99 -0.34 -4.28 9.59
N GLY A 100 -0.48 -4.76 8.36
CA GLY A 100 -0.13 -4.07 7.11
C GLY A 100 -1.35 -3.77 6.28
N GLY A 101 -1.33 -4.19 5.01
CA GLY A 101 -2.44 -4.01 4.07
C GLY A 101 -3.76 -4.52 4.62
N ILE A 102 -4.79 -3.68 4.53
CA ILE A 102 -6.15 -4.00 4.97
C ILE A 102 -7.13 -3.75 3.82
N ARG A 103 -8.03 -4.71 3.55
CA ARG A 103 -9.07 -4.61 2.52
C ARG A 103 -10.36 -5.28 2.95
N ARG A 104 -11.46 -4.72 2.47
CA ARG A 104 -12.77 -5.35 2.60
C ARG A 104 -12.98 -6.38 1.48
N GLY A 105 -13.32 -7.62 1.84
CA GLY A 105 -13.67 -8.67 0.89
C GLY A 105 -15.09 -8.53 0.35
N PRO A 106 -15.42 -9.24 -0.77
CA PRO A 106 -16.78 -9.29 -1.31
C PRO A 106 -17.78 -9.98 -0.37
N ASP A 107 -17.30 -10.80 0.57
CA ASP A 107 -18.07 -11.41 1.67
C ASP A 107 -18.38 -10.42 2.80
N GLY A 108 -17.85 -9.21 2.75
CA GLY A 108 -18.03 -8.15 3.74
C GLY A 108 -17.07 -8.20 4.92
N MET A 109 -16.21 -9.22 5.01
CA MET A 109 -15.17 -9.31 6.03
C MET A 109 -14.03 -8.34 5.74
N MET A 110 -13.35 -7.89 6.78
CA MET A 110 -12.08 -7.17 6.66
C MET A 110 -10.92 -8.17 6.71
N TYR A 111 -10.05 -8.12 5.72
CA TYR A 111 -8.83 -8.92 5.63
C TYR A 111 -7.62 -8.05 5.91
N VAL A 112 -6.69 -8.55 6.71
CA VAL A 112 -5.51 -7.78 7.15
C VAL A 112 -4.28 -8.65 7.07
N ASN A 113 -3.24 -8.18 6.38
CA ASN A 113 -1.92 -8.77 6.47
C ASN A 113 -1.37 -8.56 7.89
N TYR A 114 -0.77 -9.59 8.46
CA TYR A 114 -0.12 -9.50 9.77
C TYR A 114 1.34 -9.95 9.70
N GLY A 115 2.13 -9.57 10.71
CA GLY A 115 3.55 -9.88 10.77
C GLY A 115 4.42 -8.96 9.90
N VAL A 116 3.87 -7.82 9.49
CA VAL A 116 4.64 -6.77 8.83
C VAL A 116 5.66 -6.22 9.82
N ASN A 117 6.92 -6.18 9.41
CA ASN A 117 7.99 -5.62 10.22
C ASN A 117 8.95 -4.86 9.32
N PRO A 118 8.99 -3.53 9.39
CA PRO A 118 9.85 -2.71 8.55
C PRO A 118 11.35 -2.96 8.75
N LEU A 119 11.73 -3.63 9.87
CA LEU A 119 13.12 -3.97 10.16
C LEU A 119 13.50 -5.41 9.76
N SER A 120 12.53 -6.26 9.41
CA SER A 120 12.78 -7.68 9.09
C SER A 120 11.73 -8.24 8.12
N SER A 121 11.51 -7.55 7.01
CA SER A 121 10.53 -7.93 5.98
C SER A 121 10.78 -9.31 5.33
N TRP A 122 11.94 -9.93 5.57
CA TRP A 122 12.22 -11.33 5.21
C TRP A 122 11.82 -12.34 6.30
N ALA A 123 11.33 -11.89 7.46
CA ALA A 123 10.95 -12.81 8.53
C ALA A 123 9.76 -13.67 8.09
N THR A 124 9.88 -14.97 8.32
CA THR A 124 8.76 -15.91 8.25
C THR A 124 7.87 -15.74 9.47
N GLY A 125 6.57 -15.93 9.32
CA GLY A 125 5.63 -15.85 10.44
C GLY A 125 4.53 -14.82 10.27
N GLY A 126 4.43 -14.20 9.08
CA GLY A 126 3.29 -13.38 8.67
C GLY A 126 2.17 -14.21 8.06
N GLY A 127 1.07 -13.56 7.74
CA GLY A 127 -0.09 -14.16 7.12
C GLY A 127 -1.21 -13.16 6.92
N ILE A 128 -2.43 -13.67 6.86
CA ILE A 128 -3.65 -12.89 6.73
C ILE A 128 -4.60 -13.32 7.84
N VAL A 129 -5.11 -12.34 8.57
CA VAL A 129 -6.28 -12.50 9.45
C VAL A 129 -7.49 -11.86 8.79
N ARG A 130 -8.70 -12.25 9.23
CA ARG A 130 -9.94 -11.58 8.87
C ARG A 130 -10.82 -11.38 10.09
N PHE A 131 -11.72 -10.41 10.02
CA PHE A 131 -12.73 -10.17 11.05
C PHE A 131 -14.02 -9.59 10.45
N ASP A 132 -15.14 -9.82 11.14
CA ASP A 132 -16.41 -9.19 10.80
C ASP A 132 -16.45 -7.76 11.38
N PRO A 133 -16.45 -6.71 10.52
CA PRO A 133 -16.48 -5.32 10.98
C PRO A 133 -17.84 -4.94 11.61
N THR A 134 -18.89 -5.75 11.45
CA THR A 134 -20.23 -5.49 11.98
C THR A 134 -20.46 -6.10 13.35
N ALA A 135 -19.56 -6.98 13.80
CA ALA A 135 -19.66 -7.59 15.13
C ALA A 135 -19.58 -6.53 16.24
N ALA A 136 -20.35 -6.68 17.30
CA ALA A 136 -20.31 -5.78 18.46
C ALA A 136 -18.93 -5.73 19.13
N ALA A 137 -18.17 -6.81 19.05
CA ALA A 137 -16.77 -6.93 19.49
C ALA A 137 -15.97 -7.71 18.44
N PRO A 138 -15.48 -7.04 17.37
CA PRO A 138 -14.77 -7.70 16.28
C PRO A 138 -13.51 -8.44 16.80
N LYS A 139 -13.31 -9.66 16.30
CA LYS A 139 -12.14 -10.47 16.64
C LYS A 139 -11.49 -11.00 15.38
N ALA A 140 -10.18 -10.84 15.30
CA ALA A 140 -9.40 -11.39 14.18
C ALA A 140 -9.28 -12.93 14.31
N GLU A 141 -9.51 -13.61 13.21
CA GLU A 141 -9.24 -15.05 13.04
C GLU A 141 -8.22 -15.24 11.92
N THR A 142 -7.35 -16.23 12.06
CA THR A 142 -6.36 -16.54 11.03
C THR A 142 -7.05 -17.11 9.80
N PHE A 143 -6.79 -16.49 8.64
CA PHE A 143 -7.25 -16.96 7.34
C PHE A 143 -6.15 -17.75 6.61
N VAL A 144 -4.93 -17.21 6.57
CA VAL A 144 -3.73 -17.86 6.02
C VAL A 144 -2.53 -17.52 6.89
N ASP A 145 -1.68 -18.48 7.16
CA ASP A 145 -0.42 -18.29 7.87
C ASP A 145 0.81 -18.69 7.05
N GLY A 146 2.01 -18.51 7.63
CA GLY A 146 3.27 -18.94 7.02
C GLY A 146 3.63 -18.16 5.75
N LEU A 147 3.17 -16.92 5.62
CA LEU A 147 3.59 -16.01 4.57
C LEU A 147 4.83 -15.21 5.03
N SER A 148 5.68 -14.81 4.07
CA SER A 148 6.87 -13.99 4.35
C SER A 148 6.88 -12.72 3.51
N GLY A 149 7.33 -11.62 4.13
CA GLY A 149 7.53 -10.33 3.47
C GLY A 149 6.24 -9.64 3.03
N VAL A 150 5.09 -10.03 3.60
CA VAL A 150 3.78 -9.46 3.25
C VAL A 150 3.70 -7.98 3.62
N ASN A 151 3.08 -7.16 2.73
CA ASN A 151 2.84 -5.74 2.99
C ASN A 151 1.47 -5.32 2.45
N GLY A 152 1.33 -4.96 1.17
CA GLY A 152 0.07 -4.57 0.56
C GLY A 152 -0.88 -5.74 0.31
N LEU A 153 -2.17 -5.44 0.20
CA LEU A 153 -3.24 -6.40 -0.03
C LEU A 153 -4.28 -5.79 -0.98
N VAL A 154 -4.78 -6.57 -1.92
CA VAL A 154 -5.99 -6.25 -2.68
C VAL A 154 -6.80 -7.52 -2.92
N ILE A 155 -8.13 -7.40 -3.06
CA ILE A 155 -9.05 -8.52 -3.24
C ILE A 155 -9.87 -8.29 -4.48
N ASP A 156 -9.97 -9.27 -5.37
CA ASP A 156 -10.81 -9.18 -6.56
C ASP A 156 -12.30 -9.48 -6.24
N SER A 157 -13.17 -9.27 -7.22
CA SER A 157 -14.62 -9.41 -7.06
C SER A 157 -15.08 -10.84 -6.79
N VAL A 158 -14.25 -11.84 -7.05
CA VAL A 158 -14.53 -13.25 -6.77
C VAL A 158 -13.86 -13.77 -5.50
N GLY A 159 -13.15 -12.88 -4.77
CA GLY A 159 -12.55 -13.16 -3.47
C GLY A 159 -11.13 -13.71 -3.52
N ASN A 160 -10.42 -13.68 -4.65
CA ASN A 160 -8.98 -13.95 -4.63
C ASN A 160 -8.25 -12.77 -4.00
N LEU A 161 -7.30 -13.08 -3.12
CA LEU A 161 -6.44 -12.12 -2.47
C LEU A 161 -5.09 -12.05 -3.20
N TYR A 162 -4.61 -10.84 -3.41
CA TYR A 162 -3.28 -10.58 -3.97
C TYR A 162 -2.47 -9.84 -2.92
N VAL A 163 -1.29 -10.38 -2.59
CA VAL A 163 -0.44 -9.89 -1.50
C VAL A 163 0.91 -9.51 -2.06
N SER A 164 1.31 -8.28 -1.85
CA SER A 164 2.65 -7.80 -2.22
C SER A 164 3.71 -8.28 -1.25
N ARG A 165 4.97 -8.29 -1.72
CA ARG A 165 6.14 -8.65 -0.93
C ARG A 165 7.29 -7.68 -1.19
N GLU A 166 7.67 -6.90 -0.18
CA GLU A 166 8.67 -5.84 -0.35
C GLU A 166 10.07 -6.34 -0.70
N LEU A 167 10.56 -7.36 -0.02
CA LEU A 167 11.92 -7.88 -0.22
C LEU A 167 11.92 -9.31 -0.75
N ALA A 168 10.90 -9.64 -1.55
CA ALA A 168 10.78 -10.95 -2.18
C ALA A 168 10.19 -10.81 -3.58
N THR A 169 10.38 -11.85 -4.38
CA THR A 169 9.88 -11.92 -5.74
C THR A 169 8.43 -12.36 -5.76
N GLY A 170 7.67 -11.77 -6.65
CA GLY A 170 6.31 -12.15 -6.99
C GLY A 170 5.25 -11.58 -6.06
N ILE A 171 4.07 -11.38 -6.63
CA ILE A 171 2.84 -11.08 -5.91
C ILE A 171 2.18 -12.42 -5.60
N LEU A 172 1.85 -12.68 -4.33
CA LEU A 172 1.14 -13.91 -3.96
C LEU A 172 -0.33 -13.81 -4.39
N LYS A 173 -0.84 -14.86 -5.05
CA LYS A 173 -2.28 -15.03 -5.24
C LYS A 173 -2.79 -16.13 -4.34
N ILE A 174 -3.81 -15.81 -3.55
CA ILE A 174 -4.46 -16.72 -2.60
C ILE A 174 -5.94 -16.81 -3.00
N ARG A 175 -6.44 -18.04 -3.13
CA ARG A 175 -7.84 -18.29 -3.48
C ARG A 175 -8.76 -18.03 -2.29
N PRO A 176 -10.09 -17.92 -2.51
CA PRO A 176 -11.06 -17.69 -1.43
C PRO A 176 -11.07 -18.81 -0.36
N ASP A 177 -10.56 -19.99 -0.67
CA ASP A 177 -10.41 -21.11 0.27
C ASP A 177 -9.09 -21.08 1.07
N GLY A 178 -8.27 -20.03 0.90
CA GLY A 178 -6.97 -19.86 1.54
C GLY A 178 -5.80 -20.57 0.83
N THR A 179 -6.03 -21.31 -0.25
CA THR A 179 -4.96 -22.00 -0.99
C THR A 179 -4.19 -21.04 -1.90
N LYS A 180 -2.87 -21.24 -2.00
CA LYS A 180 -2.01 -20.43 -2.88
C LYS A 180 -2.17 -20.85 -4.34
N ASP A 181 -2.27 -19.88 -5.25
CA ASP A 181 -2.14 -20.11 -6.69
C ASP A 181 -0.67 -19.97 -7.10
N GLU A 182 0.07 -21.03 -6.95
CA GLU A 182 1.51 -21.08 -7.20
C GLU A 182 1.87 -20.80 -8.68
N LYS A 183 0.98 -21.17 -9.62
CA LYS A 183 1.21 -20.92 -11.05
C LYS A 183 1.11 -19.45 -11.36
N TRP A 184 0.06 -18.80 -10.89
CA TRP A 184 -0.16 -17.35 -11.07
C TRP A 184 0.94 -16.56 -10.35
N THR A 185 1.24 -16.91 -9.09
CA THR A 185 2.28 -16.28 -8.27
C THR A 185 3.65 -16.29 -8.94
N ARG A 186 4.05 -17.44 -9.50
CA ARG A 186 5.34 -17.51 -10.25
C ARG A 186 5.36 -16.68 -11.51
N ALA A 187 4.22 -16.55 -12.20
CA ALA A 187 4.12 -15.74 -13.42
C ALA A 187 4.11 -14.23 -13.12
N ALA A 188 3.57 -13.81 -11.98
CA ALA A 188 3.58 -12.41 -11.50
C ALA A 188 4.92 -12.07 -10.82
N ASP A 189 6.04 -12.30 -11.52
CA ASP A 189 7.41 -12.15 -11.03
C ASP A 189 7.84 -10.68 -11.03
N VAL A 190 7.37 -9.91 -10.04
CA VAL A 190 7.76 -8.50 -9.79
C VAL A 190 8.43 -8.43 -8.42
N PHE A 191 9.70 -8.06 -8.38
CA PHE A 191 10.43 -7.93 -7.11
C PHE A 191 10.11 -6.60 -6.43
N GLY A 192 9.94 -6.63 -5.11
CA GLY A 192 9.88 -5.43 -4.28
C GLY A 192 8.59 -4.63 -4.42
N THR A 193 7.45 -5.32 -4.59
CA THR A 193 6.13 -4.66 -4.62
C THR A 193 5.69 -4.25 -3.21
N ASN A 194 5.03 -3.08 -3.11
CA ASN A 194 4.44 -2.58 -1.87
C ASN A 194 2.92 -2.46 -2.02
N GLY A 195 2.38 -1.35 -2.49
CA GLY A 195 0.93 -1.16 -2.68
C GLY A 195 0.36 -1.95 -3.86
N LEU A 196 -0.90 -2.32 -3.75
CA LEU A 196 -1.65 -3.03 -4.79
C LEU A 196 -3.05 -2.43 -4.96
N GLU A 197 -3.48 -2.27 -6.24
CA GLU A 197 -4.85 -1.86 -6.59
C GLU A 197 -5.34 -2.62 -7.83
N ILE A 198 -6.62 -2.98 -7.88
CA ILE A 198 -7.24 -3.61 -9.05
C ILE A 198 -8.20 -2.65 -9.72
N VAL A 199 -8.03 -2.46 -11.03
CA VAL A 199 -8.96 -1.71 -11.90
C VAL A 199 -9.34 -2.61 -13.07
N GLY A 200 -10.58 -3.05 -13.10
CA GLY A 200 -11.04 -4.03 -14.09
C GLY A 200 -10.31 -5.37 -13.96
N ASP A 201 -9.65 -5.79 -15.02
CA ASP A 201 -8.85 -7.02 -15.08
C ASP A 201 -7.34 -6.76 -14.90
N GLN A 202 -6.96 -5.56 -14.49
CA GLN A 202 -5.58 -5.14 -14.30
C GLN A 202 -5.26 -4.93 -12.81
N LEU A 203 -4.18 -5.54 -12.35
CA LEU A 203 -3.58 -5.25 -11.05
C LEU A 203 -2.44 -4.25 -11.26
N TYR A 204 -2.45 -3.18 -10.49
CA TYR A 204 -1.38 -2.19 -10.44
C TYR A 204 -0.60 -2.36 -9.15
N ALA A 205 0.71 -2.24 -9.24
CA ALA A 205 1.60 -2.34 -8.08
C ALA A 205 2.62 -1.21 -8.08
N SER A 206 2.84 -0.59 -6.93
CA SER A 206 4.00 0.25 -6.66
C SER A 206 5.21 -0.62 -6.38
N VAL A 207 6.39 -0.23 -6.84
CA VAL A 207 7.64 -0.94 -6.59
C VAL A 207 8.56 -0.08 -5.74
N ILE A 208 8.75 -0.49 -4.48
CA ILE A 208 9.51 0.29 -3.50
C ILE A 208 11.02 0.13 -3.63
N THR A 209 11.48 -1.01 -4.13
CA THR A 209 12.92 -1.36 -4.21
C THR A 209 13.63 -0.82 -5.45
N ASP A 210 12.90 -0.34 -6.46
CA ASP A 210 13.47 0.19 -7.69
C ASP A 210 13.69 1.70 -7.59
N THR A 211 14.90 2.15 -7.89
CA THR A 211 15.29 3.57 -7.83
C THR A 211 14.53 4.45 -8.84
N ALA A 212 14.01 3.89 -9.92
CA ALA A 212 13.13 4.59 -10.86
C ALA A 212 11.72 4.80 -10.30
N SER A 213 11.39 4.15 -9.16
CA SER A 213 10.07 4.24 -8.52
C SER A 213 8.92 3.95 -9.50
N PRO A 214 8.87 2.75 -10.10
CA PRO A 214 7.86 2.45 -11.11
C PRO A 214 6.52 2.07 -10.49
N VAL A 215 5.45 2.33 -11.25
CA VAL A 215 4.17 1.66 -11.12
C VAL A 215 4.09 0.63 -12.24
N VAL A 216 3.83 -0.62 -11.89
CA VAL A 216 3.69 -1.73 -12.85
C VAL A 216 2.24 -2.16 -12.96
N ARG A 217 1.86 -2.62 -14.16
CA ARG A 217 0.56 -3.23 -14.46
C ARG A 217 0.75 -4.71 -14.72
N VAL A 218 -0.07 -5.54 -14.08
CA VAL A 218 -0.06 -6.99 -14.18
C VAL A 218 -1.48 -7.46 -14.57
N PRO A 219 -1.70 -7.95 -15.79
CA PRO A 219 -3.01 -8.50 -16.17
C PRO A 219 -3.36 -9.71 -15.30
N LEU A 220 -4.57 -9.74 -14.73
CA LEU A 220 -5.00 -10.82 -13.83
C LEU A 220 -5.10 -12.19 -14.52
N ASN A 221 -5.39 -12.20 -15.82
CA ASN A 221 -5.51 -13.41 -16.65
C ASN A 221 -4.19 -13.86 -17.28
N ASP A 222 -3.20 -12.94 -17.43
CA ASP A 222 -1.85 -13.25 -17.94
C ASP A 222 -0.78 -12.44 -17.18
N PRO A 223 -0.45 -12.84 -15.94
CA PRO A 223 0.47 -12.06 -15.10
C PRO A 223 1.90 -12.01 -15.64
N ALA A 224 2.27 -12.86 -16.62
CA ALA A 224 3.56 -12.79 -17.29
C ALA A 224 3.66 -11.58 -18.26
N ALA A 225 2.52 -11.11 -18.78
CA ALA A 225 2.44 -9.95 -19.68
C ALA A 225 2.47 -8.60 -18.95
N ARG A 226 3.14 -8.54 -17.81
CA ARG A 226 3.29 -7.31 -17.01
C ARG A 226 4.06 -6.22 -17.75
N THR A 227 3.70 -4.97 -17.48
CA THR A 227 4.33 -3.78 -18.10
C THR A 227 4.55 -2.68 -17.08
N THR A 228 5.58 -1.86 -17.27
CA THR A 228 5.74 -0.59 -16.55
C THR A 228 4.77 0.44 -17.11
N VAL A 229 3.96 1.05 -16.26
CA VAL A 229 3.05 2.15 -16.59
C VAL A 229 3.82 3.47 -16.65
N VAL A 230 4.61 3.73 -15.62
CA VAL A 230 5.37 4.96 -15.43
C VAL A 230 6.56 4.73 -14.51
N GLU A 231 7.63 5.49 -14.71
CA GLU A 231 8.73 5.65 -13.76
C GLU A 231 8.63 7.05 -13.15
N LEU A 232 8.37 7.10 -11.83
CA LEU A 232 8.06 8.36 -11.13
C LEU A 232 9.31 9.09 -10.60
N SER A 233 10.47 8.43 -10.62
CA SER A 233 11.75 9.03 -10.29
C SER A 233 12.70 9.02 -11.48
N PRO A 234 12.88 10.14 -12.19
CA PRO A 234 13.82 10.22 -13.30
C PRO A 234 15.29 10.25 -12.83
N ASN A 235 15.53 10.46 -11.54
CA ASN A 235 16.86 10.49 -10.94
C ASN A 235 17.00 9.37 -9.91
N PRO A 236 17.86 8.36 -10.15
CA PRO A 236 18.04 7.22 -9.25
C PRO A 236 18.56 7.60 -7.85
N LEU A 237 19.13 8.79 -7.69
CA LEU A 237 19.55 9.31 -6.38
C LEU A 237 18.39 9.97 -5.61
N LYS A 238 17.24 10.13 -6.25
CA LYS A 238 16.02 10.73 -5.68
C LYS A 238 14.83 9.78 -5.80
N THR A 239 15.03 8.51 -5.45
CA THR A 239 13.91 7.54 -5.38
C THR A 239 12.79 8.08 -4.48
N LYS A 240 11.54 7.89 -4.91
CA LYS A 240 10.36 8.40 -4.17
C LYS A 240 9.94 7.52 -3.01
N VAL A 241 10.38 6.26 -2.97
CA VAL A 241 9.92 5.27 -1.99
C VAL A 241 8.40 5.20 -2.03
N LEU A 242 7.89 4.59 -3.12
CA LEU A 242 6.45 4.46 -3.31
C LEU A 242 5.87 3.46 -2.31
N ASP A 243 4.78 3.85 -1.67
CA ASP A 243 4.01 3.03 -0.76
C ASP A 243 2.70 2.59 -1.43
N ASP A 244 1.57 2.60 -0.75
CA ASP A 244 0.31 2.11 -1.29
C ASP A 244 -0.32 3.05 -2.33
N LEU A 245 -1.30 2.53 -3.09
CA LEU A 245 -1.99 3.28 -4.14
C LEU A 245 -3.48 2.91 -4.20
N THR A 246 -4.27 3.79 -4.78
CA THR A 246 -5.71 3.59 -5.02
C THR A 246 -6.15 4.13 -6.38
N ALA A 247 -7.22 3.57 -6.92
CA ALA A 247 -7.90 4.15 -8.07
C ALA A 247 -8.77 5.34 -7.64
N PHE A 248 -8.68 6.44 -8.38
CA PHE A 248 -9.45 7.66 -8.14
C PHE A 248 -9.78 8.36 -9.46
N GLU A 249 -11.07 8.50 -9.76
CA GLU A 249 -11.61 9.21 -10.94
C GLU A 249 -10.86 8.88 -12.25
N GLY A 250 -10.70 7.57 -12.52
CA GLY A 250 -10.04 7.07 -13.74
C GLY A 250 -8.51 7.14 -13.73
N THR A 251 -7.91 7.61 -12.67
CA THR A 251 -6.47 7.65 -12.45
C THR A 251 -6.05 6.75 -11.28
N LEU A 252 -4.75 6.62 -11.06
CA LEU A 252 -4.18 6.05 -9.83
C LEU A 252 -3.61 7.19 -8.99
N VAL A 253 -3.82 7.13 -7.68
CA VAL A 253 -3.16 8.01 -6.71
C VAL A 253 -2.21 7.15 -5.87
N VAL A 254 -0.92 7.53 -5.85
CA VAL A 254 0.18 6.78 -5.25
C VAL A 254 0.79 7.58 -4.11
N ALA A 255 0.95 6.96 -2.95
CA ALA A 255 1.67 7.55 -1.83
C ALA A 255 3.17 7.53 -2.08
N SER A 256 3.83 8.69 -1.95
CA SER A 256 5.28 8.85 -1.98
C SER A 256 5.77 9.11 -0.56
N PHE A 257 6.18 8.06 0.13
CA PHE A 257 6.57 8.08 1.54
C PHE A 257 7.67 9.09 1.84
N ARG A 258 8.75 9.04 1.04
CA ARG A 258 9.93 9.88 1.26
C ARG A 258 9.68 11.37 1.02
N ASP A 259 8.94 11.69 -0.04
CA ASP A 259 8.77 13.09 -0.45
C ASP A 259 7.55 13.76 0.21
N GLY A 260 6.71 12.98 0.93
CA GLY A 260 5.51 13.48 1.57
C GLY A 260 4.46 13.96 0.55
N GLU A 261 4.29 13.21 -0.53
CA GLU A 261 3.43 13.57 -1.66
C GLU A 261 2.39 12.48 -1.96
N LEU A 262 1.26 12.88 -2.53
CA LEU A 262 0.44 12.00 -3.37
C LEU A 262 0.70 12.33 -4.84
N LEU A 263 0.92 11.30 -5.63
CA LEU A 263 1.17 11.39 -7.06
C LEU A 263 -0.03 10.85 -7.82
N GLN A 264 -0.56 11.64 -8.74
CA GLN A 264 -1.60 11.20 -9.66
C GLN A 264 -0.96 10.65 -10.94
N VAL A 265 -1.44 9.49 -11.39
CA VAL A 265 -0.93 8.78 -12.56
C VAL A 265 -2.10 8.39 -13.46
N ASP A 266 -2.07 8.78 -14.72
CA ASP A 266 -2.95 8.28 -15.75
C ASP A 266 -2.45 6.89 -16.21
N PRO A 267 -3.15 5.79 -15.92
CA PRO A 267 -2.67 4.44 -16.22
C PRO A 267 -2.67 4.11 -17.72
N ALA A 268 -3.36 4.87 -18.56
CA ALA A 268 -3.40 4.67 -20.00
C ALA A 268 -2.21 5.34 -20.71
N THR A 269 -1.77 6.50 -20.23
CA THR A 269 -0.73 7.31 -20.89
C THR A 269 0.59 7.36 -20.11
N GLY A 270 0.61 6.98 -18.85
CA GLY A 270 1.75 7.12 -17.94
C GLY A 270 2.04 8.59 -17.53
N ARG A 271 1.18 9.53 -17.91
CA ARG A 271 1.34 10.93 -17.45
C ARG A 271 1.12 11.00 -15.95
N SER A 272 1.95 11.80 -15.28
CA SER A 272 1.90 11.91 -13.83
C SER A 272 2.18 13.33 -13.36
N CYS A 273 1.63 13.67 -12.20
CA CYS A 273 1.80 14.96 -11.54
C CYS A 273 1.74 14.82 -10.02
N VAL A 274 2.15 15.83 -9.28
CA VAL A 274 2.01 15.93 -7.82
C VAL A 274 0.61 16.45 -7.51
N LEU A 275 -0.24 15.63 -6.90
CA LEU A 275 -1.60 15.99 -6.50
C LEU A 275 -1.61 16.84 -5.23
N VAL A 276 -0.88 16.41 -4.21
CA VAL A 276 -0.70 17.14 -2.94
C VAL A 276 0.69 16.87 -2.37
N SER A 277 1.24 17.86 -1.67
CA SER A 277 2.52 17.76 -0.95
C SER A 277 2.38 18.23 0.50
N GLY A 278 3.42 18.04 1.31
CA GLY A 278 3.44 18.43 2.72
C GLY A 278 2.83 17.43 3.68
N LEU A 279 2.56 16.21 3.21
CA LEU A 279 2.24 15.05 4.04
C LEU A 279 3.47 14.59 4.83
N ARG A 280 3.27 13.82 5.89
CA ARG A 280 4.35 13.34 6.76
C ARG A 280 4.52 11.83 6.64
N MET A 281 5.31 11.38 5.67
CA MET A 281 5.53 9.96 5.38
C MET A 281 4.20 9.23 5.12
N PRO A 282 3.46 9.57 4.03
CA PRO A 282 2.21 8.90 3.68
C PRO A 282 2.48 7.44 3.33
N THR A 283 1.72 6.55 3.95
CA THR A 283 1.85 5.09 3.82
C THR A 283 0.77 4.48 2.94
N SER A 284 -0.47 4.97 3.04
CA SER A 284 -1.58 4.49 2.21
C SER A 284 -2.55 5.61 1.89
N VAL A 285 -3.33 5.41 0.84
CA VAL A 285 -4.38 6.32 0.39
C VAL A 285 -5.61 5.54 -0.04
N ARG A 286 -6.82 5.97 0.37
CA ARG A 286 -8.09 5.34 0.01
C ARG A 286 -9.19 6.35 -0.25
N VAL A 287 -10.11 5.96 -1.13
CA VAL A 287 -11.35 6.68 -1.44
C VAL A 287 -12.41 6.31 -0.39
N PRO A 288 -13.05 7.29 0.28
CA PRO A 288 -14.12 7.00 1.22
C PRO A 288 -15.31 6.33 0.54
N ARG A 289 -15.85 5.30 1.20
CA ARG A 289 -17.02 4.55 0.74
C ARG A 289 -17.97 4.33 1.91
N GLY A 290 -19.19 4.86 1.80
CA GLY A 290 -20.20 4.73 2.85
C GLY A 290 -19.72 5.25 4.20
N PHE A 291 -19.04 6.38 4.23
CA PHE A 291 -18.40 6.97 5.41
C PHE A 291 -18.99 8.36 5.69
N GLY A 292 -20.15 8.40 6.35
CA GLY A 292 -20.87 9.65 6.60
C GLY A 292 -21.20 10.41 5.31
N ASP A 293 -20.98 11.72 5.34
CA ASP A 293 -21.21 12.63 4.21
C ASP A 293 -19.97 12.81 3.32
N HIS A 294 -18.93 11.99 3.50
CA HIS A 294 -17.71 12.06 2.71
C HIS A 294 -17.93 11.64 1.26
N ASP A 295 -17.47 12.48 0.33
CA ASP A 295 -17.65 12.29 -1.11
C ASP A 295 -16.42 11.60 -1.75
N GLY A 296 -16.57 10.34 -2.10
CA GLY A 296 -15.51 9.56 -2.74
C GLY A 296 -15.12 10.03 -4.15
N ARG A 297 -15.80 11.00 -4.73
CA ARG A 297 -15.41 11.64 -6.01
C ARG A 297 -14.43 12.80 -5.81
N ARG A 298 -14.36 13.32 -4.59
CA ARG A 298 -13.57 14.51 -4.27
C ARG A 298 -12.64 14.33 -3.08
N GLU A 299 -12.78 13.27 -2.32
CA GLU A 299 -12.04 13.08 -1.09
C GLU A 299 -11.22 11.78 -1.10
N LEU A 300 -10.06 11.86 -0.49
CA LEU A 300 -9.14 10.76 -0.22
C LEU A 300 -8.74 10.80 1.26
N PHE A 301 -8.53 9.64 1.84
CA PHE A 301 -7.97 9.51 3.19
C PHE A 301 -6.59 8.88 3.10
N VAL A 302 -5.65 9.39 3.89
CA VAL A 302 -4.23 9.03 3.87
C VAL A 302 -3.80 8.65 5.26
N SER A 303 -3.21 7.47 5.43
CA SER A 303 -2.47 7.11 6.64
C SER A 303 -1.02 7.57 6.54
N GLU A 304 -0.42 7.87 7.67
CA GLU A 304 0.96 8.33 7.76
C GLU A 304 1.76 7.59 8.83
N ALA A 305 3.05 7.36 8.57
CA ALA A 305 3.97 6.87 9.58
C ALA A 305 4.22 7.90 10.71
N SER A 306 3.73 9.11 10.55
CA SER A 306 3.64 10.13 11.60
C SER A 306 2.53 9.85 12.62
N GLY A 307 1.66 8.87 12.34
CA GLY A 307 0.51 8.52 13.17
C GLY A 307 -0.77 9.29 12.83
N ARG A 308 -0.74 10.23 11.92
CA ARG A 308 -1.94 10.95 11.49
C ARG A 308 -2.76 10.13 10.49
N VAL A 309 -4.04 10.43 10.44
CA VAL A 309 -4.89 10.22 9.26
C VAL A 309 -5.25 11.58 8.70
N VAL A 310 -5.03 11.78 7.41
CA VAL A 310 -5.23 13.06 6.72
C VAL A 310 -6.33 12.89 5.68
N LYS A 311 -7.27 13.82 5.65
CA LYS A 311 -8.24 13.95 4.56
C LYS A 311 -7.68 14.90 3.50
N VAL A 312 -7.73 14.47 2.24
CA VAL A 312 -7.35 15.28 1.08
C VAL A 312 -8.61 15.53 0.25
N THR A 313 -8.90 16.81 -0.01
CA THR A 313 -10.02 17.21 -0.87
C THR A 313 -9.47 17.71 -2.21
N VAL A 314 -9.95 17.12 -3.29
CA VAL A 314 -9.64 17.47 -4.68
C VAL A 314 -10.77 18.31 -5.24
N GLY A 315 -10.44 19.52 -5.73
CA GLY A 315 -11.42 20.53 -6.14
C GLY A 315 -11.33 20.99 -7.57
#